data_5dec11e6945c0f726d038544e5720163
#
_entry.id   5dec11e6945c0f726d038544e5720163
#
_cell.length_a   1.000
_cell.length_b   1.000
_cell.length_c   1.000
_cell.angle_alpha   90.00
_cell.angle_beta   90.00
_cell.angle_gamma   90.00
#
_symmetry.space_group_name_H-M   'P 1'
#
loop_
_entity.id
_entity.type
_entity.pdbx_description
1 polymer ?
#
loop_
_entity_poly.entity_id
_entity_poly.type
_entity_poly.pdbx_seq_one_letter_code
_entity_poly.pdbx_strand_id
1 'polypeptide(L)'
;MFTRPSPLVLFSALLALSASRPALADDIPAWLAAHIGTGEGQIAEPVLRRARALYRRKTADGAVSNACWFAMDATRPNDPDGGRFYVVCEADQQFTAIPAGHGSGLKLPGAADFSNGRRCAKNFGNAADSNLTTGGGYVTGEARTSFKGYYRTASGDQPFIRTFLPFDGEGETANARAREIGGHPAVVLKGVCLRRAPGDPHANPQGYVPFGHLVDYAGGRSNGCTSWSASNAAEIEAMVAKSPTTLYIYPEASDIRTAAQGGGYWDASCRGEIGAPKYWGRQTLEPIIARYKAEHPAPPPRPTPICTGE
;
A
#
# COMPACT_ATOMS: atom_id res chain seq x y z
N MET A 1 3.08 82.82 -14.49
CA MET A 1 2.97 81.92 -13.30
C MET A 1 1.71 81.11 -13.47
N PHE A 2 1.85 79.87 -14.08
CA PHE A 2 0.73 79.01 -14.37
C PHE A 2 0.93 77.73 -13.54
N THR A 3 0.06 77.50 -12.57
CA THR A 3 -0.01 76.31 -11.73
C THR A 3 -0.84 75.24 -12.46
N ARG A 4 -0.23 74.06 -12.70
CA ARG A 4 -0.88 72.89 -13.25
C ARG A 4 -1.53 72.09 -12.09
N PRO A 5 -2.74 71.54 -12.25
CA PRO A 5 -3.32 70.61 -11.30
C PRO A 5 -2.81 69.20 -11.53
N SER A 6 -2.47 68.48 -10.43
CA SER A 6 -2.10 67.05 -10.44
C SER A 6 -3.35 66.14 -10.61
N PRO A 7 -3.23 65.04 -11.33
CA PRO A 7 -4.31 64.07 -11.44
C PRO A 7 -4.38 63.18 -10.19
N LEU A 8 -5.58 63.10 -9.63
CA LEU A 8 -5.97 62.13 -8.58
C LEU A 8 -6.03 60.73 -9.20
N VAL A 9 -5.17 59.81 -8.75
CA VAL A 9 -5.24 58.39 -9.11
C VAL A 9 -6.16 57.69 -8.12
N LEU A 10 -7.37 57.33 -8.58
CA LEU A 10 -8.28 56.46 -7.84
C LEU A 10 -7.76 54.99 -7.90
N PHE A 11 -7.31 54.45 -6.78
CA PHE A 11 -7.08 53.05 -6.59
C PHE A 11 -8.41 52.34 -6.31
N SER A 12 -8.95 51.64 -7.30
CA SER A 12 -10.05 50.69 -7.11
C SER A 12 -9.53 49.40 -6.50
N ALA A 13 -9.76 49.20 -5.20
CA ALA A 13 -9.48 47.94 -4.54
C ALA A 13 -10.54 46.90 -4.96
N LEU A 14 -10.18 45.97 -5.82
CA LEU A 14 -10.97 44.74 -6.05
C LEU A 14 -10.87 43.86 -4.81
N LEU A 15 -11.92 43.83 -3.99
CA LEU A 15 -12.13 42.78 -3.00
C LEU A 15 -12.45 41.48 -3.73
N ALA A 16 -11.47 40.56 -3.83
CA ALA A 16 -11.72 39.20 -4.19
C ALA A 16 -12.47 38.50 -3.06
N LEU A 17 -13.78 38.33 -3.20
CA LEU A 17 -14.56 37.42 -2.36
C LEU A 17 -14.11 36.00 -2.65
N SER A 18 -13.22 35.45 -1.84
CA SER A 18 -12.97 34.02 -1.76
C SER A 18 -14.24 33.38 -1.20
N ALA A 19 -15.08 32.87 -2.10
CA ALA A 19 -16.20 32.01 -1.74
C ALA A 19 -15.62 30.75 -1.10
N SER A 20 -15.62 30.66 0.22
CA SER A 20 -15.36 29.44 0.96
C SER A 20 -16.41 28.43 0.48
N ARG A 21 -15.99 27.45 -0.33
CA ARG A 21 -16.84 26.29 -0.64
C ARG A 21 -17.23 25.65 0.69
N PRO A 22 -18.53 25.47 0.98
CA PRO A 22 -18.94 24.73 2.16
C PRO A 22 -18.28 23.35 2.06
N ALA A 23 -17.54 22.95 3.11
CA ALA A 23 -17.11 21.57 3.28
C ALA A 23 -18.40 20.75 3.17
N LEU A 24 -18.54 19.95 2.08
CA LEU A 24 -19.62 19.01 1.96
C LEU A 24 -19.55 18.13 3.20
N ALA A 25 -20.54 18.23 4.08
CA ALA A 25 -20.67 17.31 5.20
C ALA A 25 -20.59 15.91 4.61
N ASP A 26 -19.63 15.12 5.10
CA ASP A 26 -19.33 13.78 4.55
C ASP A 26 -20.44 12.84 5.03
N ASP A 27 -21.61 12.96 4.40
CA ASP A 27 -22.78 12.17 4.72
C ASP A 27 -22.58 10.77 4.12
N ILE A 28 -22.27 9.82 5.01
CA ILE A 28 -22.08 8.43 4.63
C ILE A 28 -23.46 7.86 4.26
N PRO A 29 -23.65 7.33 3.03
CA PRO A 29 -24.92 6.73 2.64
C PRO A 29 -25.33 5.61 3.59
N ALA A 30 -26.63 5.48 3.85
CA ALA A 30 -27.16 4.50 4.82
C ALA A 30 -26.70 3.06 4.57
N TRP A 31 -26.65 2.64 3.29
CA TRP A 31 -26.16 1.31 2.93
C TRP A 31 -24.68 1.10 3.34
N LEU A 32 -23.84 2.12 3.19
CA LEU A 32 -22.42 2.06 3.54
C LEU A 32 -22.23 2.20 5.06
N ALA A 33 -23.06 2.99 5.72
CA ALA A 33 -23.08 3.11 7.18
C ALA A 33 -23.36 1.77 7.88
N ALA A 34 -24.14 0.89 7.24
CA ALA A 34 -24.42 -0.46 7.75
C ALA A 34 -23.16 -1.34 7.87
N HIS A 35 -22.08 -1.01 7.17
CA HIS A 35 -20.81 -1.73 7.24
C HIS A 35 -19.84 -1.15 8.28
N ILE A 36 -20.21 -0.04 8.97
CA ILE A 36 -19.35 0.55 10.01
C ILE A 36 -19.38 -0.31 11.25
N GLY A 37 -18.19 -0.62 11.76
CA GLY A 37 -18.02 -1.36 13.01
C GLY A 37 -16.60 -1.92 13.18
N THR A 38 -16.45 -2.72 14.23
CA THR A 38 -15.18 -3.40 14.55
C THR A 38 -15.28 -4.93 14.44
N GLY A 39 -16.44 -5.44 14.05
CA GLY A 39 -16.65 -6.85 13.78
C GLY A 39 -15.98 -7.32 12.49
N GLU A 40 -16.01 -8.63 12.25
CA GLU A 40 -15.50 -9.22 11.02
C GLU A 40 -16.22 -8.66 9.80
N GLY A 41 -15.47 -8.38 8.73
CA GLY A 41 -16.01 -7.80 7.50
C GLY A 41 -16.49 -6.35 7.61
N GLN A 42 -16.47 -5.74 8.80
CA GLN A 42 -16.82 -4.34 9.00
C GLN A 42 -15.60 -3.42 8.88
N ILE A 43 -15.84 -2.15 8.54
CA ILE A 43 -14.83 -1.10 8.46
C ILE A 43 -14.98 -0.12 9.62
N ALA A 44 -13.87 0.21 10.28
CA ALA A 44 -13.91 1.24 11.33
C ALA A 44 -14.23 2.61 10.74
N GLU A 45 -15.08 3.38 11.44
CA GLU A 45 -15.55 4.69 10.97
C GLU A 45 -14.43 5.64 10.55
N PRO A 46 -13.31 5.82 11.33
CA PRO A 46 -12.23 6.72 10.92
C PRO A 46 -11.53 6.27 9.63
N VAL A 47 -11.45 4.96 9.38
CA VAL A 47 -10.89 4.40 8.15
C VAL A 47 -11.79 4.72 6.96
N LEU A 48 -13.09 4.44 7.09
CA LEU A 48 -14.09 4.71 6.06
C LEU A 48 -14.14 6.19 5.68
N ARG A 49 -14.25 7.08 6.69
CA ARG A 49 -14.36 8.53 6.43
C ARG A 49 -13.15 9.07 5.69
N ARG A 50 -11.95 8.69 6.09
CA ARG A 50 -10.71 9.18 5.45
C ARG A 50 -10.53 8.60 4.05
N ALA A 51 -10.81 7.33 3.84
CA ALA A 51 -10.75 6.71 2.52
C ALA A 51 -11.72 7.36 1.54
N ARG A 52 -12.97 7.56 1.98
CA ARG A 52 -14.00 8.20 1.16
C ARG A 52 -13.69 9.67 0.88
N ALA A 53 -13.17 10.41 1.86
CA ALA A 53 -12.74 11.79 1.67
C ALA A 53 -11.59 11.91 0.66
N LEU A 54 -10.61 10.99 0.72
CA LEU A 54 -9.54 10.89 -0.27
C LEU A 54 -10.10 10.64 -1.67
N TYR A 55 -10.99 9.66 -1.81
CA TYR A 55 -11.60 9.31 -3.10
C TYR A 55 -12.36 10.49 -3.70
N ARG A 56 -13.24 11.12 -2.92
CA ARG A 56 -14.02 12.28 -3.37
C ARG A 56 -13.13 13.45 -3.79
N ARG A 57 -12.08 13.73 -3.03
CA ARG A 57 -11.11 14.78 -3.38
C ARG A 57 -10.40 14.45 -4.70
N LYS A 58 -9.86 13.24 -4.84
CA LYS A 58 -9.14 12.83 -6.06
C LYS A 58 -10.04 12.73 -7.29
N THR A 59 -11.31 12.38 -7.11
CA THR A 59 -12.30 12.42 -8.19
C THR A 59 -12.63 13.87 -8.60
N ALA A 60 -12.82 14.76 -7.62
CA ALA A 60 -13.08 16.17 -7.88
C ALA A 60 -11.89 16.87 -8.57
N ASP A 61 -10.67 16.45 -8.26
CA ASP A 61 -9.43 16.93 -8.89
C ASP A 61 -9.19 16.31 -10.28
N GLY A 62 -10.02 15.35 -10.71
CA GLY A 62 -9.85 14.61 -11.97
C GLY A 62 -8.68 13.62 -11.98
N ALA A 63 -8.07 13.35 -10.82
CA ALA A 63 -6.94 12.43 -10.70
C ALA A 63 -7.36 10.94 -10.78
N VAL A 64 -8.61 10.63 -10.45
CA VAL A 64 -9.20 9.30 -10.55
C VAL A 64 -10.60 9.37 -11.16
N SER A 65 -10.97 8.34 -11.92
CA SER A 65 -12.29 8.20 -12.55
C SER A 65 -12.91 6.82 -12.32
N ASN A 66 -12.24 5.96 -11.55
CA ASN A 66 -12.74 4.63 -11.21
C ASN A 66 -13.98 4.73 -10.32
N ALA A 67 -14.98 3.87 -10.57
CA ALA A 67 -16.20 3.84 -9.77
C ALA A 67 -16.00 3.25 -8.37
N CYS A 68 -14.93 2.50 -8.18
CA CYS A 68 -14.58 1.88 -6.90
C CYS A 68 -13.37 2.56 -6.26
N TRP A 69 -13.24 2.44 -4.94
CA TRP A 69 -12.09 2.88 -4.18
C TRP A 69 -11.71 1.86 -3.10
N PHE A 70 -10.50 1.99 -2.57
CA PHE A 70 -9.95 1.03 -1.63
C PHE A 70 -9.59 1.68 -0.29
N ALA A 71 -9.74 0.89 0.78
CA ALA A 71 -9.22 1.21 2.09
C ALA A 71 -8.55 -0.01 2.71
N MET A 72 -7.59 0.21 3.61
CA MET A 72 -6.98 -0.83 4.42
C MET A 72 -6.87 -0.38 5.87
N ASP A 73 -7.35 -1.21 6.78
CA ASP A 73 -7.09 -1.03 8.21
C ASP A 73 -5.93 -1.95 8.65
N ALA A 74 -4.71 -1.41 8.63
CA ALA A 74 -3.53 -2.17 9.00
C ALA A 74 -3.37 -2.38 10.52
N THR A 75 -4.29 -1.83 11.34
CA THR A 75 -4.36 -2.10 12.78
C THR A 75 -5.06 -3.42 13.09
N ARG A 76 -5.88 -3.93 12.15
CA ARG A 76 -6.61 -5.19 12.31
C ARG A 76 -5.72 -6.41 12.08
N PRO A 77 -6.13 -7.58 12.62
CA PRO A 77 -5.44 -8.83 12.36
C PRO A 77 -5.32 -9.16 10.87
N ASN A 78 -4.16 -9.69 10.47
CA ASN A 78 -3.94 -10.27 9.15
C ASN A 78 -4.30 -11.75 9.19
N ASP A 79 -5.55 -12.06 9.40
CA ASP A 79 -6.05 -13.42 9.39
C ASP A 79 -6.45 -13.82 7.96
N PRO A 80 -6.19 -15.06 7.52
CA PRO A 80 -6.50 -15.52 6.16
C PRO A 80 -7.98 -15.39 5.77
N ASP A 81 -8.86 -15.54 6.77
CA ASP A 81 -10.32 -15.48 6.62
C ASP A 81 -10.88 -14.11 7.03
N GLY A 82 -10.05 -13.23 7.56
CA GLY A 82 -10.43 -11.91 8.06
C GLY A 82 -10.29 -10.80 7.03
N GLY A 83 -11.28 -9.91 6.94
CA GLY A 83 -11.28 -8.75 6.05
C GLY A 83 -10.71 -7.50 6.71
N ARG A 84 -9.65 -6.93 6.14
CA ARG A 84 -9.11 -5.62 6.55
C ARG A 84 -8.70 -4.72 5.38
N PHE A 85 -8.79 -5.24 4.17
CA PHE A 85 -8.72 -4.47 2.94
C PHE A 85 -10.12 -4.42 2.33
N TYR A 86 -10.60 -3.22 2.06
CA TYR A 86 -11.98 -2.96 1.67
C TYR A 86 -12.03 -2.46 0.25
N VAL A 87 -12.90 -3.05 -0.55
CA VAL A 87 -13.27 -2.61 -1.89
C VAL A 87 -14.66 -2.02 -1.81
N VAL A 88 -14.83 -0.78 -2.20
CA VAL A 88 -16.10 -0.07 -2.14
C VAL A 88 -16.44 0.52 -3.49
N CYS A 89 -17.57 0.11 -4.07
CA CYS A 89 -18.11 0.63 -5.33
C CYS A 89 -19.44 1.32 -5.03
N GLU A 90 -19.44 2.66 -4.86
CA GLU A 90 -20.62 3.40 -4.38
C GLU A 90 -21.80 3.36 -5.37
N ALA A 91 -21.52 3.33 -6.67
CA ALA A 91 -22.58 3.27 -7.70
C ALA A 91 -23.39 1.97 -7.63
N ASP A 92 -22.73 0.86 -7.34
CA ASP A 92 -23.34 -0.47 -7.29
C ASP A 92 -23.73 -0.89 -5.87
N GLN A 93 -23.49 -0.03 -4.89
CA GLN A 93 -23.67 -0.29 -3.46
C GLN A 93 -22.94 -1.57 -2.99
N GLN A 94 -21.75 -1.82 -3.55
CA GLN A 94 -20.93 -2.99 -3.22
C GLN A 94 -19.89 -2.64 -2.17
N PHE A 95 -19.78 -3.48 -1.18
CA PHE A 95 -18.76 -3.46 -0.13
C PHE A 95 -18.21 -4.86 0.06
N THR A 96 -16.91 -5.03 -0.09
CA THR A 96 -16.22 -6.30 0.11
C THR A 96 -15.02 -6.08 1.03
N ALA A 97 -14.84 -6.98 1.99
CA ALA A 97 -13.69 -7.01 2.88
C ALA A 97 -12.86 -8.27 2.59
N ILE A 98 -11.56 -8.10 2.32
CA ILE A 98 -10.65 -9.21 2.00
C ILE A 98 -9.40 -9.18 2.88
N PRO A 99 -8.70 -10.32 3.07
CA PRO A 99 -7.42 -10.37 3.73
C PRO A 99 -6.35 -9.58 2.98
N ALA A 100 -5.42 -8.95 3.73
CA ALA A 100 -4.28 -8.25 3.14
C ALA A 100 -3.06 -8.27 4.04
N GLY A 101 -1.88 -8.55 3.47
CA GLY A 101 -0.59 -8.50 4.17
C GLY A 101 -0.12 -7.07 4.44
N HIS A 102 0.74 -6.93 5.45
CA HIS A 102 1.41 -5.68 5.82
C HIS A 102 2.93 -5.85 5.79
N GLY A 103 3.65 -4.75 5.93
CA GLY A 103 5.11 -4.72 5.93
C GLY A 103 5.71 -5.44 7.14
N SER A 104 6.73 -6.27 6.89
CA SER A 104 7.38 -7.07 7.92
C SER A 104 8.22 -6.25 8.89
N GLY A 105 8.62 -5.04 8.51
CA GLY A 105 9.72 -4.36 9.20
C GLY A 105 11.00 -5.19 9.18
N LEU A 106 11.99 -4.77 9.95
CA LEU A 106 13.27 -5.47 10.10
C LEU A 106 13.73 -5.49 11.56
N LYS A 107 14.49 -6.52 11.89
CA LYS A 107 15.31 -6.55 13.09
C LYS A 107 16.78 -6.39 12.69
N LEU A 108 17.40 -5.32 13.14
CA LEU A 108 18.83 -5.02 12.92
C LEU A 108 19.56 -5.26 14.26
N PRO A 109 20.20 -6.44 14.43
CA PRO A 109 20.83 -6.81 15.71
C PRO A 109 21.85 -5.75 16.19
N GLY A 110 21.73 -5.34 17.46
CA GLY A 110 22.61 -4.30 18.03
C GLY A 110 22.26 -2.86 17.63
N ALA A 111 21.34 -2.63 16.67
CA ALA A 111 21.00 -1.29 16.19
C ALA A 111 19.54 -0.90 16.45
N ALA A 112 18.57 -1.66 15.95
CA ALA A 112 17.14 -1.38 16.15
C ALA A 112 16.28 -2.62 15.85
N ASP A 113 15.12 -2.71 16.52
CA ASP A 113 14.08 -3.69 16.20
C ASP A 113 12.78 -2.95 15.89
N PHE A 114 12.40 -2.99 14.62
CA PHE A 114 11.14 -2.48 14.10
C PHE A 114 10.39 -3.55 13.29
N SER A 115 10.64 -4.81 13.61
CA SER A 115 9.94 -5.94 13.02
C SER A 115 8.48 -6.00 13.46
N ASN A 116 7.63 -6.56 12.61
CA ASN A 116 6.21 -6.77 12.87
C ASN A 116 5.92 -8.25 13.07
N GLY A 117 4.91 -8.55 13.88
CA GLY A 117 4.28 -9.85 13.94
C GLY A 117 3.65 -10.24 12.60
N ARG A 118 3.34 -11.54 12.43
CA ARG A 118 2.65 -12.00 11.22
C ARG A 118 1.20 -11.54 11.20
N ARG A 119 0.53 -11.62 12.33
CA ARG A 119 -0.88 -11.29 12.50
C ARG A 119 -1.12 -9.81 12.70
N CYS A 120 -0.39 -9.17 13.62
CA CYS A 120 -0.57 -7.77 13.98
C CYS A 120 0.67 -6.94 13.69
N ALA A 121 0.47 -5.74 13.11
CA ALA A 121 1.52 -4.76 12.91
C ALA A 121 1.62 -3.83 14.12
N LYS A 122 2.83 -3.70 14.67
CA LYS A 122 3.18 -2.78 15.74
C LYS A 122 3.90 -1.54 15.23
N ASN A 123 4.74 -1.73 14.22
CA ASN A 123 5.66 -0.74 13.71
C ASN A 123 5.21 -0.28 12.32
N PHE A 124 5.19 1.03 12.13
CA PHE A 124 4.83 1.69 10.89
C PHE A 124 5.88 2.76 10.56
N GLY A 125 6.01 3.12 9.31
CA GLY A 125 6.95 4.17 8.94
C GLY A 125 7.19 4.29 7.45
N ASN A 126 7.82 5.40 7.05
CA ASN A 126 8.08 5.75 5.66
C ASN A 126 9.57 5.80 5.29
N ALA A 127 10.45 5.25 6.11
CA ALA A 127 11.87 5.16 5.82
C ALA A 127 12.13 4.17 4.67
N ALA A 128 13.08 4.53 3.79
CA ALA A 128 13.56 3.63 2.75
C ALA A 128 14.16 2.35 3.37
N ASP A 129 14.05 1.23 2.68
CA ASP A 129 14.58 -0.08 3.10
C ASP A 129 14.09 -0.60 4.47
N SER A 130 13.05 0.00 5.03
CA SER A 130 12.52 -0.41 6.33
C SER A 130 11.59 -1.62 6.29
N ASN A 131 11.06 -1.96 5.13
CA ASN A 131 10.00 -2.95 4.96
C ASN A 131 8.73 -2.65 5.79
N LEU A 132 8.51 -1.39 6.20
CA LEU A 132 7.35 -0.97 6.98
C LEU A 132 6.22 -0.49 6.07
N THR A 133 4.99 -0.79 6.46
CA THR A 133 3.80 -0.15 5.87
C THR A 133 3.77 1.33 6.29
N THR A 134 3.44 2.20 5.35
CA THR A 134 3.15 3.61 5.61
C THR A 134 1.65 3.84 5.49
N GLY A 135 1.04 4.45 6.50
CA GLY A 135 -0.36 4.89 6.41
C GLY A 135 -0.50 6.20 5.67
N GLY A 136 -1.69 6.42 5.11
CA GLY A 136 -2.02 7.63 4.35
C GLY A 136 -2.67 7.34 3.01
N GLY A 137 -2.78 8.38 2.18
CA GLY A 137 -3.44 8.32 0.88
C GLY A 137 -2.52 7.93 -0.26
N TYR A 138 -3.07 7.13 -1.19
CA TYR A 138 -2.40 6.69 -2.40
C TYR A 138 -3.37 6.77 -3.59
N VAL A 139 -2.81 6.84 -4.78
CA VAL A 139 -3.47 6.56 -6.05
C VAL A 139 -2.79 5.34 -6.67
N THR A 140 -3.57 4.41 -7.22
CA THR A 140 -3.03 3.23 -7.90
C THR A 140 -2.45 3.63 -9.25
N GLY A 141 -1.31 3.05 -9.61
CA GLY A 141 -0.73 3.21 -10.94
C GLY A 141 -1.14 2.09 -11.88
N GLU A 142 -0.46 1.98 -12.99
CA GLU A 142 -0.63 0.88 -13.95
C GLU A 142 0.06 -0.39 -13.44
N ALA A 143 -0.66 -1.51 -13.46
CA ALA A 143 -0.12 -2.81 -13.09
C ALA A 143 0.96 -3.26 -14.07
N ARG A 144 2.05 -3.82 -13.57
CA ARG A 144 3.17 -4.32 -14.38
C ARG A 144 3.55 -5.75 -13.99
N THR A 145 4.07 -6.50 -14.94
CA THR A 145 4.68 -7.80 -14.66
C THR A 145 5.96 -7.61 -13.84
N SER A 146 6.02 -8.20 -12.65
CA SER A 146 7.20 -8.19 -11.78
C SER A 146 8.04 -9.46 -11.90
N PHE A 147 7.42 -10.55 -12.33
CA PHE A 147 8.10 -11.82 -12.58
C PHE A 147 7.29 -12.67 -13.56
N LYS A 148 7.97 -13.46 -14.39
CA LYS A 148 7.36 -14.49 -15.25
C LYS A 148 8.27 -15.72 -15.33
N GLY A 149 7.66 -16.91 -15.37
CA GLY A 149 8.35 -18.18 -15.41
C GLY A 149 7.38 -19.34 -15.23
N TYR A 150 7.83 -20.44 -14.68
CA TYR A 150 7.02 -21.64 -14.44
C TYR A 150 7.21 -22.16 -13.02
N TYR A 151 6.17 -22.75 -12.47
CA TYR A 151 6.26 -23.54 -11.24
C TYR A 151 5.96 -25.01 -11.51
N ARG A 152 6.62 -25.88 -10.77
CA ARG A 152 6.49 -27.32 -10.88
C ARG A 152 5.33 -27.84 -10.08
N THR A 153 4.50 -28.69 -10.71
CA THR A 153 3.43 -29.44 -10.08
C THR A 153 3.57 -30.93 -10.39
N ALA A 154 2.79 -31.77 -9.73
CA ALA A 154 2.74 -33.21 -10.03
C ALA A 154 2.24 -33.49 -11.46
N SER A 155 1.46 -32.59 -12.05
CA SER A 155 0.93 -32.72 -13.42
C SER A 155 1.78 -32.02 -14.48
N GLY A 156 2.96 -31.51 -14.13
CA GLY A 156 3.86 -30.79 -15.03
C GLY A 156 4.05 -29.32 -14.67
N ASP A 157 4.79 -28.62 -15.52
CA ASP A 157 5.11 -27.22 -15.33
C ASP A 157 3.90 -26.34 -15.69
N GLN A 158 3.59 -25.38 -14.81
CA GLN A 158 2.51 -24.43 -14.99
C GLN A 158 3.07 -23.00 -15.14
N PRO A 159 2.55 -22.17 -16.04
CA PRO A 159 2.99 -20.80 -16.19
C PRO A 159 2.69 -19.98 -14.93
N PHE A 160 3.61 -19.08 -14.59
CA PHE A 160 3.48 -18.15 -13.47
C PHE A 160 3.86 -16.75 -13.89
N ILE A 161 2.89 -15.85 -13.81
CA ILE A 161 3.10 -14.41 -13.99
C ILE A 161 2.72 -13.74 -12.67
N ARG A 162 3.68 -13.03 -12.08
CA ARG A 162 3.45 -12.22 -10.91
C ARG A 162 3.37 -10.75 -11.32
N THR A 163 2.34 -10.10 -10.89
CA THR A 163 2.07 -8.69 -11.16
C THR A 163 2.49 -7.83 -9.97
N PHE A 164 2.55 -6.53 -10.21
CA PHE A 164 2.81 -5.50 -9.22
C PHE A 164 2.01 -4.25 -9.59
N LEU A 165 1.13 -3.83 -8.71
CA LEU A 165 0.33 -2.61 -8.82
C LEU A 165 1.01 -1.51 -8.01
N PRO A 166 1.75 -0.57 -8.64
CA PRO A 166 2.45 0.48 -7.92
C PRO A 166 1.48 1.50 -7.33
N PHE A 167 1.88 2.13 -6.21
CA PHE A 167 1.12 3.18 -5.56
C PHE A 167 1.87 4.51 -5.62
N ASP A 168 1.15 5.58 -5.97
CA ASP A 168 1.59 6.97 -5.88
C ASP A 168 1.03 7.58 -4.62
N GLY A 169 1.90 8.03 -3.73
CA GLY A 169 1.50 8.59 -2.44
C GLY A 169 1.60 10.12 -2.39
N GLU A 170 0.99 10.69 -1.35
CA GLU A 170 1.08 12.12 -1.01
C GLU A 170 1.36 12.31 0.48
N GLY A 171 1.89 13.48 0.87
CA GLY A 171 2.22 13.74 2.27
C GLY A 171 3.23 12.73 2.83
N GLU A 172 2.87 11.98 3.87
CA GLU A 172 3.74 10.97 4.49
C GLU A 172 4.06 9.80 3.56
N THR A 173 3.22 9.55 2.57
CA THR A 173 3.39 8.46 1.60
C THR A 173 4.07 8.91 0.30
N ALA A 174 4.45 10.19 0.16
CA ALA A 174 4.98 10.77 -1.08
C ALA A 174 6.22 10.05 -1.64
N ASN A 175 6.96 9.32 -0.83
CA ASN A 175 8.11 8.52 -1.26
C ASN A 175 7.77 7.08 -1.66
N ALA A 176 6.48 6.74 -1.81
CA ALA A 176 6.03 5.38 -2.12
C ALA A 176 6.70 4.81 -3.38
N ARG A 177 6.79 5.59 -4.46
CA ARG A 177 7.46 5.17 -5.70
C ARG A 177 8.94 4.88 -5.49
N ALA A 178 9.65 5.73 -4.77
CA ALA A 178 11.08 5.56 -4.49
C ALA A 178 11.35 4.34 -3.59
N ARG A 179 10.36 3.93 -2.78
CA ARG A 179 10.39 2.74 -1.94
C ARG A 179 9.83 1.50 -2.63
N GLU A 180 9.39 1.60 -3.87
CA GLU A 180 8.70 0.54 -4.62
C GLU A 180 7.48 -0.03 -3.86
N ILE A 181 6.69 0.85 -3.22
CA ILE A 181 5.46 0.48 -2.52
C ILE A 181 4.34 0.27 -3.52
N GLY A 182 3.61 -0.80 -3.32
CA GLY A 182 2.47 -1.17 -4.16
C GLY A 182 1.70 -2.35 -3.60
N GLY A 183 0.86 -2.95 -4.44
CA GLY A 183 0.12 -4.17 -4.16
C GLY A 183 0.55 -5.32 -5.07
N HIS A 184 0.47 -6.55 -4.59
CA HIS A 184 0.85 -7.71 -5.37
C HIS A 184 0.24 -9.00 -4.81
N PRO A 185 0.14 -10.08 -5.63
CA PRO A 185 -0.24 -11.38 -5.10
C PRO A 185 0.79 -11.90 -4.09
N ALA A 186 0.29 -12.52 -3.02
CA ALA A 186 1.09 -13.11 -1.94
C ALA A 186 1.66 -14.49 -2.34
N VAL A 187 2.20 -14.57 -3.53
CA VAL A 187 2.82 -15.78 -4.07
C VAL A 187 4.20 -15.46 -4.65
N VAL A 188 5.14 -16.39 -4.50
CA VAL A 188 6.50 -16.27 -5.05
C VAL A 188 7.00 -17.64 -5.51
N LEU A 189 7.98 -17.65 -6.41
CA LEU A 189 8.74 -18.85 -6.70
C LEU A 189 9.97 -18.94 -5.78
N LYS A 190 10.19 -20.09 -5.18
CA LYS A 190 11.40 -20.43 -4.43
C LYS A 190 12.21 -21.52 -5.14
N GLY A 191 13.51 -21.60 -4.81
CA GLY A 191 14.41 -22.58 -5.43
C GLY A 191 14.49 -22.40 -6.95
N VAL A 192 14.51 -21.14 -7.41
CA VAL A 192 14.49 -20.82 -8.83
C VAL A 192 15.78 -21.27 -9.49
N CYS A 193 15.66 -22.01 -10.61
CA CYS A 193 16.72 -22.30 -11.55
C CYS A 193 16.32 -21.86 -12.97
N LEU A 194 17.28 -21.73 -13.87
CA LEU A 194 17.08 -21.31 -15.24
C LEU A 194 17.17 -22.50 -16.19
N ARG A 195 16.18 -22.66 -17.08
CA ARG A 195 16.17 -23.60 -18.19
C ARG A 195 16.33 -22.87 -19.51
N ARG A 196 17.15 -23.37 -20.40
CA ARG A 196 17.29 -22.77 -21.73
C ARG A 196 16.09 -23.13 -22.61
N ALA A 197 15.33 -22.13 -23.01
CA ALA A 197 14.17 -22.26 -23.90
C ALA A 197 13.95 -20.94 -24.66
N PRO A 198 14.78 -20.62 -25.67
CA PRO A 198 14.79 -19.31 -26.31
C PRO A 198 13.51 -18.97 -27.08
N GLY A 199 12.68 -19.96 -27.43
CA GLY A 199 11.36 -19.75 -28.06
C GLY A 199 10.20 -19.60 -27.09
N ASP A 200 10.44 -19.67 -25.78
CA ASP A 200 9.40 -19.59 -24.76
C ASP A 200 8.96 -18.10 -24.55
N PRO A 201 7.65 -17.82 -24.43
CA PRO A 201 7.15 -16.46 -24.19
C PRO A 201 7.61 -15.86 -22.84
N HIS A 202 8.07 -16.69 -21.92
CA HIS A 202 8.60 -16.26 -20.62
C HIS A 202 10.14 -16.19 -20.60
N ALA A 203 10.80 -16.46 -21.73
CA ALA A 203 12.25 -16.37 -21.81
C ALA A 203 12.75 -14.93 -21.61
N ASN A 204 13.86 -14.81 -20.90
CA ASN A 204 14.58 -13.53 -20.84
C ASN A 204 15.34 -13.29 -22.16
N PRO A 205 15.95 -12.11 -22.38
CA PRO A 205 16.71 -11.81 -23.60
C PRO A 205 17.84 -12.78 -23.92
N GLN A 206 18.35 -13.53 -22.92
CA GLN A 206 19.38 -14.54 -23.08
C GLN A 206 18.81 -15.94 -23.41
N GLY A 207 17.49 -16.07 -23.55
CA GLY A 207 16.80 -17.30 -23.88
C GLY A 207 16.64 -18.28 -22.69
N TYR A 208 16.65 -17.77 -21.47
CA TYR A 208 16.44 -18.58 -20.27
C TYR A 208 15.09 -18.27 -19.63
N VAL A 209 14.44 -19.30 -19.12
CA VAL A 209 13.17 -19.26 -18.41
C VAL A 209 13.36 -19.67 -16.96
N PRO A 210 12.85 -18.91 -15.96
CA PRO A 210 12.90 -19.31 -14.56
C PRO A 210 11.89 -20.43 -14.25
N PHE A 211 12.35 -21.43 -13.50
CA PHE A 211 11.54 -22.52 -12.94
C PHE A 211 11.73 -22.60 -11.43
N GLY A 212 10.66 -22.82 -10.68
CA GLY A 212 10.75 -22.92 -9.23
C GLY A 212 9.55 -23.63 -8.60
N HIS A 213 9.46 -23.55 -7.28
CA HIS A 213 8.31 -24.04 -6.52
C HIS A 213 7.46 -22.87 -6.09
N LEU A 214 6.15 -22.93 -6.36
CA LEU A 214 5.21 -21.92 -5.93
C LEU A 214 5.04 -21.98 -4.40
N VAL A 215 5.19 -20.82 -3.75
CA VAL A 215 4.95 -20.65 -2.32
C VAL A 215 3.91 -19.54 -2.15
N ASP A 216 2.75 -19.93 -1.64
CA ASP A 216 1.73 -19.01 -1.18
C ASP A 216 2.07 -18.55 0.24
N TYR A 217 2.08 -17.25 0.47
CA TYR A 217 2.28 -16.64 1.79
C TYR A 217 1.14 -15.70 2.18
N ALA A 218 -0.06 -15.92 1.63
CA ALA A 218 -1.26 -15.22 2.05
C ALA A 218 -1.42 -15.28 3.58
N GLY A 219 -1.86 -14.17 4.19
CA GLY A 219 -1.79 -14.01 5.65
C GLY A 219 -0.37 -13.81 6.20
N GLY A 220 0.64 -13.65 5.33
CA GLY A 220 2.03 -13.34 5.69
C GLY A 220 2.33 -11.83 5.66
N ARG A 221 3.63 -11.51 5.56
CA ARG A 221 4.15 -10.14 5.55
C ARG A 221 4.89 -9.87 4.26
N SER A 222 4.93 -8.60 3.87
CA SER A 222 5.66 -8.10 2.69
C SER A 222 6.86 -7.23 3.09
N ASN A 223 7.53 -6.67 2.09
CA ASN A 223 8.58 -5.66 2.26
C ASN A 223 8.00 -4.23 2.31
N GLY A 224 6.84 -4.05 2.92
CA GLY A 224 6.17 -2.75 3.04
C GLY A 224 4.94 -2.60 2.14
N CYS A 225 4.80 -3.44 1.13
CA CYS A 225 3.67 -3.49 0.22
C CYS A 225 2.40 -4.04 0.89
N THR A 226 1.25 -3.83 0.24
CA THR A 226 0.04 -4.60 0.50
C THR A 226 0.07 -5.87 -0.35
N SER A 227 -0.26 -7.01 0.24
CA SER A 227 -0.30 -8.28 -0.49
C SER A 227 -1.63 -9.01 -0.28
N TRP A 228 -2.14 -9.63 -1.33
CA TRP A 228 -3.42 -10.33 -1.34
C TRP A 228 -3.26 -11.78 -1.78
N SER A 229 -4.27 -12.63 -1.61
CA SER A 229 -4.31 -13.92 -2.31
C SER A 229 -4.18 -13.71 -3.82
N ALA A 230 -3.80 -14.73 -4.56
CA ALA A 230 -3.65 -14.62 -6.01
C ALA A 230 -4.97 -14.24 -6.70
N SER A 231 -6.11 -14.77 -6.23
CA SER A 231 -7.44 -14.42 -6.74
C SER A 231 -7.81 -12.96 -6.46
N ASN A 232 -7.67 -12.51 -5.21
CA ASN A 232 -7.99 -11.13 -4.84
C ASN A 232 -7.08 -10.12 -5.56
N ALA A 233 -5.80 -10.46 -5.78
CA ALA A 233 -4.89 -9.62 -6.56
C ALA A 233 -5.37 -9.46 -8.00
N ALA A 234 -5.79 -10.55 -8.65
CA ALA A 234 -6.31 -10.51 -10.02
C ALA A 234 -7.59 -9.67 -10.12
N GLU A 235 -8.51 -9.78 -9.16
CA GLU A 235 -9.73 -8.97 -9.11
C GLU A 235 -9.42 -7.48 -8.93
N ILE A 236 -8.53 -7.11 -7.98
CA ILE A 236 -8.10 -5.73 -7.75
C ILE A 236 -7.45 -5.15 -9.02
N GLU A 237 -6.56 -5.90 -9.65
CA GLU A 237 -5.88 -5.46 -10.87
C GLU A 237 -6.87 -5.27 -12.03
N ALA A 238 -7.85 -6.16 -12.18
CA ALA A 238 -8.91 -6.00 -13.18
C ALA A 238 -9.76 -4.74 -12.95
N MET A 239 -10.06 -4.39 -11.69
CA MET A 239 -10.79 -3.17 -11.32
C MET A 239 -10.04 -1.90 -11.72
N VAL A 240 -8.71 -1.89 -11.61
CA VAL A 240 -7.89 -0.70 -11.89
C VAL A 240 -7.29 -0.67 -13.30
N ALA A 241 -7.46 -1.73 -14.08
CA ALA A 241 -6.84 -1.88 -15.40
C ALA A 241 -7.17 -0.76 -16.38
N LYS A 242 -8.36 -0.14 -16.28
CA LYS A 242 -8.83 0.91 -17.18
C LYS A 242 -8.66 2.31 -16.63
N SER A 243 -8.65 2.47 -15.33
CA SER A 243 -8.52 3.77 -14.67
C SER A 243 -7.99 3.61 -13.24
N PRO A 244 -7.11 4.51 -12.78
CA PRO A 244 -6.61 4.49 -11.43
C PRO A 244 -7.71 4.76 -10.42
N THR A 245 -7.51 4.30 -9.19
CA THR A 245 -8.34 4.64 -8.05
C THR A 245 -7.53 5.00 -6.82
N THR A 246 -8.21 5.36 -5.74
CA THR A 246 -7.55 5.67 -4.47
C THR A 246 -7.46 4.44 -3.57
N LEU A 247 -6.39 4.39 -2.80
CA LEU A 247 -6.23 3.53 -1.63
C LEU A 247 -5.87 4.39 -0.43
N TYR A 248 -6.60 4.23 0.66
CA TYR A 248 -6.23 4.80 1.95
C TYR A 248 -5.82 3.69 2.92
N ILE A 249 -4.62 3.81 3.50
CA ILE A 249 -4.11 2.87 4.51
C ILE A 249 -4.13 3.56 5.88
N TYR A 250 -4.88 3.02 6.82
CA TYR A 250 -4.88 3.41 8.23
C TYR A 250 -3.89 2.50 9.00
N PRO A 251 -3.10 2.99 9.97
CA PRO A 251 -3.09 4.33 10.56
C PRO A 251 -2.02 5.25 9.96
N GLU A 252 -2.26 6.56 10.02
CA GLU A 252 -1.23 7.58 9.79
C GLU A 252 -0.34 7.80 11.05
N ALA A 253 0.75 8.53 10.91
CA ALA A 253 1.67 8.81 12.02
C ALA A 253 1.01 9.49 13.21
N SER A 254 0.04 10.37 12.98
CA SER A 254 -0.75 11.03 14.05
C SER A 254 -1.59 10.03 14.85
N ASP A 255 -2.23 9.08 14.16
CA ASP A 255 -3.03 8.03 14.81
C ASP A 255 -2.17 7.12 15.67
N ILE A 256 -0.99 6.74 15.13
CA ILE A 256 -0.04 5.90 15.85
C ILE A 256 0.44 6.58 17.15
N ARG A 257 0.76 7.88 17.07
CA ARG A 257 1.17 8.66 18.26
C ARG A 257 0.04 8.75 19.29
N THR A 258 -1.18 9.02 18.83
CA THR A 258 -2.37 9.07 19.70
C THR A 258 -2.65 7.72 20.34
N ALA A 259 -2.61 6.65 19.56
CA ALA A 259 -2.79 5.28 20.05
C ALA A 259 -1.69 4.87 21.03
N ALA A 260 -0.43 5.27 20.82
CA ALA A 260 0.68 5.00 21.75
C ALA A 260 0.44 5.61 23.14
N GLN A 261 -0.35 6.69 23.20
CA GLN A 261 -0.75 7.36 24.45
C GLN A 261 -2.09 6.83 25.01
N GLY A 262 -2.67 5.80 24.42
CA GLY A 262 -3.93 5.19 24.87
C GLY A 262 -5.18 5.79 24.28
N GLY A 263 -5.09 6.76 23.36
CA GLY A 263 -6.24 7.39 22.68
C GLY A 263 -6.44 6.89 21.25
N GLY A 264 -7.50 7.42 20.60
CA GLY A 264 -7.80 7.14 19.20
C GLY A 264 -8.30 5.71 18.93
N TYR A 265 -8.53 5.43 17.65
CA TYR A 265 -8.93 4.10 17.20
C TYR A 265 -7.70 3.19 17.00
N TRP A 266 -7.82 1.98 17.48
CA TRP A 266 -6.96 0.84 17.16
C TRP A 266 -7.76 -0.45 17.38
N ASP A 267 -7.60 -1.43 16.50
CA ASP A 267 -8.27 -2.72 16.69
C ASP A 267 -7.90 -3.36 18.03
N ALA A 268 -8.91 -3.76 18.79
CA ALA A 268 -8.74 -4.22 20.17
C ALA A 268 -7.92 -5.53 20.26
N SER A 269 -8.09 -6.44 19.29
CA SER A 269 -7.40 -7.72 19.25
C SER A 269 -5.89 -7.49 19.03
N CYS A 270 -5.54 -6.71 18.00
CA CYS A 270 -4.13 -6.37 17.77
C CYS A 270 -3.56 -5.47 18.86
N ARG A 271 -4.36 -4.56 19.44
CA ARG A 271 -3.90 -3.70 20.54
C ARG A 271 -3.44 -4.53 21.75
N GLY A 272 -4.19 -5.55 22.09
CA GLY A 272 -3.83 -6.49 23.17
C GLY A 272 -2.56 -7.27 22.87
N GLU A 273 -2.34 -7.67 21.62
CA GLU A 273 -1.17 -8.45 21.18
C GLU A 273 0.12 -7.60 21.15
N ILE A 274 0.05 -6.40 20.56
CA ILE A 274 1.25 -5.60 20.26
C ILE A 274 1.65 -4.63 21.38
N GLY A 275 0.73 -4.30 22.29
CA GLY A 275 0.90 -3.19 23.25
C GLY A 275 0.89 -1.82 22.53
N ALA A 276 1.81 -0.91 22.90
CA ALA A 276 1.89 0.41 22.28
C ALA A 276 2.48 0.35 20.87
N PRO A 277 1.78 0.87 19.82
CA PRO A 277 2.32 0.96 18.49
C PRO A 277 3.41 2.04 18.37
N LYS A 278 4.23 1.94 17.30
CA LYS A 278 5.33 2.88 17.08
C LYS A 278 5.43 3.33 15.62
N TYR A 279 5.60 4.63 15.43
CA TYR A 279 5.93 5.20 14.14
C TYR A 279 7.44 5.46 14.03
N TRP A 280 8.03 5.02 12.91
CA TRP A 280 9.44 5.19 12.58
C TRP A 280 9.58 6.14 11.40
N GLY A 281 9.84 7.42 11.69
CA GLY A 281 10.05 8.43 10.66
C GLY A 281 11.37 8.25 9.90
N ARG A 282 11.42 8.74 8.67
CA ARG A 282 12.60 8.69 7.79
C ARG A 282 13.87 9.22 8.47
N GLN A 283 13.77 10.41 9.07
CA GLN A 283 14.91 11.09 9.70
C GLN A 283 15.53 10.27 10.84
N THR A 284 14.75 9.46 11.52
CA THR A 284 15.22 8.60 12.61
C THR A 284 15.76 7.27 12.10
N LEU A 285 15.05 6.64 11.16
CA LEU A 285 15.32 5.24 10.81
C LEU A 285 16.30 5.08 9.64
N GLU A 286 16.26 5.95 8.62
CA GLU A 286 17.17 5.84 7.48
C GLU A 286 18.66 5.90 7.86
N PRO A 287 19.12 6.80 8.76
CA PRO A 287 20.52 6.78 9.21
C PRO A 287 20.92 5.49 9.92
N ILE A 288 20.00 4.90 10.70
CA ILE A 288 20.24 3.61 11.39
C ILE A 288 20.42 2.48 10.38
N ILE A 289 19.50 2.39 9.41
CA ILE A 289 19.56 1.38 8.34
C ILE A 289 20.84 1.55 7.50
N ALA A 290 21.16 2.78 7.10
CA ALA A 290 22.34 3.06 6.28
C ALA A 290 23.63 2.66 6.99
N ARG A 291 23.78 3.03 8.28
CA ARG A 291 24.93 2.63 9.09
C ARG A 291 25.03 1.12 9.23
N TYR A 292 23.92 0.46 9.59
CA TYR A 292 23.88 -0.99 9.73
C TYR A 292 24.30 -1.71 8.45
N LYS A 293 23.80 -1.27 7.28
CA LYS A 293 24.18 -1.84 5.98
C LYS A 293 25.66 -1.62 5.63
N ALA A 294 26.22 -0.48 6.02
CA ALA A 294 27.65 -0.21 5.81
C ALA A 294 28.54 -1.12 6.68
N GLU A 295 28.12 -1.38 7.91
CA GLU A 295 28.83 -2.28 8.84
C GLU A 295 28.61 -3.76 8.53
N HIS A 296 27.48 -4.10 7.86
CA HIS A 296 27.07 -5.47 7.53
C HIS A 296 26.69 -5.57 6.03
N PRO A 297 27.67 -5.44 5.13
CA PRO A 297 27.37 -5.47 3.70
C PRO A 297 26.77 -6.81 3.30
N ALA A 298 25.70 -6.76 2.51
CA ALA A 298 25.09 -7.98 1.98
C ALA A 298 26.09 -8.72 1.07
N PRO A 299 26.14 -10.06 1.12
CA PRO A 299 26.95 -10.80 0.17
C PRO A 299 26.48 -10.51 -1.26
N PRO A 300 27.38 -10.55 -2.25
CA PRO A 300 27.00 -10.32 -3.64
C PRO A 300 25.90 -11.33 -4.06
N PRO A 301 24.93 -10.90 -4.86
CA PRO A 301 23.87 -11.78 -5.32
C PRO A 301 24.48 -12.99 -6.07
N ARG A 302 24.07 -14.19 -5.67
CA ARG A 302 24.49 -15.41 -6.37
C ARG A 302 23.74 -15.49 -7.70
N PRO A 303 24.41 -15.86 -8.79
CA PRO A 303 23.73 -16.13 -10.05
C PRO A 303 22.66 -17.21 -9.86
N THR A 304 21.51 -17.02 -10.49
CA THR A 304 20.48 -18.06 -10.49
C THR A 304 21.04 -19.31 -11.17
N PRO A 305 21.01 -20.50 -10.52
CA PRO A 305 21.60 -21.72 -11.06
C PRO A 305 20.87 -22.17 -12.32
N ILE A 306 21.57 -22.91 -13.18
CA ILE A 306 20.95 -23.66 -14.26
C ILE A 306 20.26 -24.87 -13.66
N CYS A 307 19.07 -25.22 -14.16
CA CYS A 307 18.37 -26.41 -13.70
C CYS A 307 19.20 -27.69 -14.02
N THR A 308 19.45 -28.50 -13.01
CA THR A 308 20.15 -29.79 -13.14
C THR A 308 19.11 -30.89 -13.12
N GLY A 309 19.16 -31.81 -14.07
CA GLY A 309 18.40 -33.07 -14.08
C GLY A 309 16.97 -32.89 -14.62
N GLU A 310 16.84 -32.98 -15.89
CA GLU A 310 15.70 -33.54 -16.62
C GLU A 310 16.20 -34.66 -17.52
#